data_4cf202125ddbf2ab76b7c5f4556927b7
#
_entry.id   4cf202125ddbf2ab76b7c5f4556927b7
#
_cell.length_a   1.000
_cell.length_b   1.000
_cell.length_c   1.000
_cell.angle_alpha   90.00
_cell.angle_beta   90.00
_cell.angle_gamma   90.00
#
_symmetry.space_group_name_H-M   'P 1'
#
loop_
_entity.id
_entity.type
_entity.pdbx_description
1 polymer ?
#
loop_
_entity_poly.entity_id
_entity_poly.type
_entity_poly.pdbx_seq_one_letter_code
_entity_poly.pdbx_strand_id
1 'polypeptide(L)'
;MDYSNFKIDMPNDVEFIINTIKSHGHQAYAVGGCVRDSIMGLTPNDWDITTSALPSDIKEYFNKTIDTGIEHGTVTVMLHNVGYEVTTYRIDGEYKDGRHPSSVEFSDRLTDDLCRRDFTINAMAYNNITGLVDEYGGIDDINNRIIKCVGNPIERFTEDALRMMRAIRFSAQLGFTIEPDTFKAIEKLNRNIDKVSMERVCVELKKTLLSDNPDYCSLYATTGLFNNILPVIADNLTGRYAKKLLLTCKYTDNELPLRLAAILFVCSPDEARTALRNLRMDNKTIDTVVKILTYTPLHIDETEPAVREALHQCGRDIFMLVIRLQRASIKASEEITFISNPAKYNHLNKLQRMSDDILERGDCFTIKDLDITGVDLIEYGLKGAEIGNTLNTLLDIVIENPKLNDKATLIALLDNLK
;
A
#
# COMPACT_ATOMS: atom_id res chain seq x y z
N MET A 1 -22.95 -28.72 0.01
CA MET A 1 -22.73 -29.11 1.43
C MET A 1 -23.72 -28.37 2.29
N ASP A 2 -24.22 -29.00 3.37
CA ASP A 2 -25.13 -28.32 4.31
C ASP A 2 -24.28 -27.55 5.34
N TYR A 3 -24.30 -26.22 5.29
CA TYR A 3 -23.57 -25.33 6.20
C TYR A 3 -24.48 -24.75 7.30
N SER A 4 -25.67 -25.32 7.54
CA SER A 4 -26.64 -24.83 8.53
C SER A 4 -26.08 -24.77 9.96
N ASN A 5 -25.09 -25.59 10.28
CA ASN A 5 -24.41 -25.63 11.58
C ASN A 5 -23.17 -24.76 11.69
N PHE A 6 -22.78 -24.03 10.61
CA PHE A 6 -21.65 -23.14 10.64
C PHE A 6 -22.00 -21.87 11.42
N LYS A 7 -21.18 -21.50 12.41
CA LYS A 7 -21.40 -20.31 13.23
C LYS A 7 -20.28 -19.31 13.05
N ILE A 8 -20.67 -18.08 12.75
CA ILE A 8 -19.78 -16.90 12.76
C ILE A 8 -20.14 -16.06 13.98
N ASP A 9 -19.13 -15.68 14.76
CA ASP A 9 -19.27 -14.77 15.89
C ASP A 9 -19.31 -13.32 15.35
N MET A 10 -20.53 -12.81 15.22
CA MET A 10 -20.78 -11.45 14.71
C MET A 10 -20.79 -10.44 15.87
N PRO A 11 -20.32 -9.19 15.67
CA PRO A 11 -20.53 -8.12 16.66
C PRO A 11 -22.02 -7.91 16.96
N ASN A 12 -22.32 -7.58 18.22
CA ASN A 12 -23.71 -7.33 18.65
C ASN A 12 -24.45 -6.28 17.82
N ASP A 13 -23.74 -5.24 17.35
CA ASP A 13 -24.32 -4.20 16.51
C ASP A 13 -24.73 -4.74 15.13
N VAL A 14 -23.93 -5.64 14.54
CA VAL A 14 -24.26 -6.31 13.27
C VAL A 14 -25.48 -7.20 13.43
N GLU A 15 -25.51 -8.00 14.49
CA GLU A 15 -26.68 -8.83 14.82
C GLU A 15 -27.93 -7.98 15.07
N PHE A 16 -27.80 -6.87 15.77
CA PHE A 16 -28.90 -5.93 16.02
C PHE A 16 -29.45 -5.37 14.70
N ILE A 17 -28.57 -4.91 13.79
CA ILE A 17 -29.02 -4.40 12.48
C ILE A 17 -29.75 -5.49 11.70
N ILE A 18 -29.16 -6.67 11.58
CA ILE A 18 -29.77 -7.80 10.84
C ILE A 18 -31.13 -8.19 11.43
N ASN A 19 -31.22 -8.33 12.75
CA ASN A 19 -32.45 -8.70 13.43
C ASN A 19 -33.52 -7.61 13.33
N THR A 20 -33.15 -6.33 13.40
CA THR A 20 -34.09 -5.23 13.19
C THR A 20 -34.69 -5.28 11.79
N ILE A 21 -33.90 -5.40 10.76
CA ILE A 21 -34.36 -5.50 9.36
C ILE A 21 -35.28 -6.72 9.18
N LYS A 22 -34.90 -7.87 9.74
CA LYS A 22 -35.70 -9.10 9.66
C LYS A 22 -37.03 -8.99 10.42
N SER A 23 -37.10 -8.25 11.53
CA SER A 23 -38.35 -8.05 12.28
C SER A 23 -39.40 -7.24 11.49
N HIS A 24 -38.96 -6.49 10.48
CA HIS A 24 -39.83 -5.77 9.54
C HIS A 24 -40.16 -6.57 8.28
N GLY A 25 -39.83 -7.88 8.25
CA GLY A 25 -40.22 -8.80 7.16
C GLY A 25 -39.23 -8.89 6.00
N HIS A 26 -38.06 -8.25 6.11
CA HIS A 26 -37.03 -8.30 5.07
C HIS A 26 -35.94 -9.34 5.36
N GLN A 27 -35.22 -9.72 4.32
CA GLN A 27 -34.00 -10.52 4.47
C GLN A 27 -32.80 -9.61 4.79
N ALA A 28 -31.87 -10.06 5.64
CA ALA A 28 -30.61 -9.37 5.90
C ALA A 28 -29.51 -10.37 6.27
N TYR A 29 -28.29 -10.14 5.75
CA TYR A 29 -27.11 -10.97 5.94
C TYR A 29 -25.85 -10.10 6.05
N ALA A 30 -24.90 -10.51 6.89
CA ALA A 30 -23.51 -10.12 6.73
C ALA A 30 -22.96 -10.72 5.43
N VAL A 31 -22.08 -10.01 4.69
CA VAL A 31 -21.70 -10.42 3.34
C VAL A 31 -20.28 -10.00 2.97
N GLY A 32 -19.62 -10.79 2.15
CA GLY A 32 -18.34 -10.39 1.56
C GLY A 32 -17.13 -10.66 2.43
N GLY A 33 -16.27 -9.65 2.59
CA GLY A 33 -14.99 -9.78 3.28
C GLY A 33 -15.09 -10.27 4.71
N CYS A 34 -16.08 -9.79 5.47
CA CYS A 34 -16.27 -10.19 6.86
C CYS A 34 -16.63 -11.68 7.00
N VAL A 35 -17.44 -12.21 6.09
CA VAL A 35 -17.81 -13.65 6.10
C VAL A 35 -16.59 -14.50 5.76
N ARG A 36 -15.85 -14.14 4.69
CA ARG A 36 -14.59 -14.81 4.32
C ARG A 36 -13.60 -14.82 5.47
N ASP A 37 -13.30 -13.66 6.06
CA ASP A 37 -12.30 -13.53 7.11
C ASP A 37 -12.70 -14.33 8.35
N SER A 38 -13.98 -14.32 8.73
CA SER A 38 -14.49 -15.15 9.82
C SER A 38 -14.35 -16.66 9.53
N ILE A 39 -14.60 -17.10 8.30
CA ILE A 39 -14.39 -18.50 7.89
C ILE A 39 -12.91 -18.89 8.01
N MET A 40 -12.01 -17.97 7.69
CA MET A 40 -10.56 -18.17 7.79
C MET A 40 -10.03 -18.04 9.23
N GLY A 41 -10.88 -17.76 10.22
CA GLY A 41 -10.46 -17.54 11.62
C GLY A 41 -9.77 -16.21 11.85
N LEU A 42 -9.93 -15.24 10.94
CA LEU A 42 -9.42 -13.89 11.05
C LEU A 42 -10.48 -12.97 11.64
N THR A 43 -10.07 -11.90 12.31
CA THR A 43 -10.98 -10.87 12.79
C THR A 43 -11.27 -9.88 11.67
N PRO A 44 -12.54 -9.75 11.20
CA PRO A 44 -12.91 -8.77 10.21
C PRO A 44 -12.70 -7.34 10.70
N ASN A 45 -12.18 -6.46 9.84
CA ASN A 45 -12.06 -5.03 10.14
C ASN A 45 -13.40 -4.30 9.95
N ASP A 46 -14.13 -4.64 8.88
CA ASP A 46 -15.38 -4.00 8.49
C ASP A 46 -16.46 -5.07 8.30
N TRP A 47 -17.71 -4.72 8.59
CA TRP A 47 -18.85 -5.59 8.42
C TRP A 47 -19.87 -4.98 7.47
N ASP A 48 -19.97 -5.54 6.28
CA ASP A 48 -20.96 -5.18 5.27
C ASP A 48 -22.21 -6.01 5.45
N ILE A 49 -23.37 -5.36 5.32
CA ILE A 49 -24.68 -6.00 5.40
C ILE A 49 -25.39 -5.84 4.06
N THR A 50 -26.03 -6.90 3.60
CA THR A 50 -26.86 -6.87 2.41
C THR A 50 -28.30 -7.27 2.75
N THR A 51 -29.31 -6.67 2.10
CA THR A 51 -30.72 -6.80 2.49
C THR A 51 -31.68 -6.69 1.30
N SER A 52 -32.88 -7.25 1.46
CA SER A 52 -34.01 -6.98 0.54
C SER A 52 -34.77 -5.69 0.85
N ALA A 53 -34.51 -5.03 1.99
CA ALA A 53 -35.10 -3.74 2.35
C ALA A 53 -34.56 -2.62 1.44
N LEU A 54 -35.41 -1.68 1.06
CA LEU A 54 -35.00 -0.52 0.28
C LEU A 54 -34.24 0.50 1.16
N PRO A 55 -33.46 1.41 0.57
CA PRO A 55 -32.78 2.47 1.32
C PRO A 55 -33.71 3.34 2.18
N SER A 56 -34.94 3.59 1.70
CA SER A 56 -35.99 4.30 2.44
C SER A 56 -36.38 3.56 3.72
N ASP A 57 -36.52 2.23 3.65
CA ASP A 57 -36.92 1.40 4.78
C ASP A 57 -35.82 1.39 5.85
N ILE A 58 -34.55 1.26 5.43
CA ILE A 58 -33.40 1.33 6.33
C ILE A 58 -33.37 2.68 7.09
N LYS A 59 -33.66 3.77 6.40
CA LYS A 59 -33.74 5.10 7.03
C LYS A 59 -34.89 5.25 8.00
N GLU A 60 -35.97 4.51 7.82
CA GLU A 60 -37.12 4.44 8.74
C GLU A 60 -36.82 3.58 9.97
N TYR A 61 -36.10 2.45 9.78
CA TYR A 61 -35.84 1.50 10.87
C TYR A 61 -34.76 1.96 11.84
N PHE A 62 -33.87 2.87 11.42
CA PHE A 62 -32.72 3.30 12.25
C PHE A 62 -32.70 4.82 12.46
N ASN A 63 -32.54 5.24 13.72
CA ASN A 63 -32.57 6.64 14.11
C ASN A 63 -31.48 7.51 13.49
N LYS A 64 -30.32 6.93 13.16
CA LYS A 64 -29.18 7.68 12.63
C LYS A 64 -28.57 6.93 11.45
N THR A 65 -28.74 7.53 10.26
CA THR A 65 -28.20 6.99 9.00
C THR A 65 -27.48 8.08 8.21
N ILE A 66 -26.56 7.67 7.34
CA ILE A 66 -25.83 8.55 6.42
C ILE A 66 -25.98 7.99 5.00
N ASP A 67 -26.32 8.87 4.06
CA ASP A 67 -26.48 8.55 2.65
C ASP A 67 -25.09 8.44 1.98
N THR A 68 -24.42 7.32 2.10
CA THR A 68 -23.05 7.09 1.56
C THR A 68 -23.04 6.62 0.12
N GLY A 69 -24.16 6.14 -0.40
CA GLY A 69 -24.28 5.61 -1.77
C GLY A 69 -25.71 5.27 -2.14
N ILE A 70 -26.65 6.16 -1.83
CA ILE A 70 -28.11 5.90 -1.99
C ILE A 70 -28.49 5.58 -3.44
N GLU A 71 -27.82 6.20 -4.42
CA GLU A 71 -28.01 5.92 -5.85
C GLU A 71 -27.64 4.48 -6.23
N HIS A 72 -26.81 3.83 -5.40
CA HIS A 72 -26.38 2.45 -5.55
C HIS A 72 -27.01 1.51 -4.51
N GLY A 73 -27.98 2.00 -3.74
CA GLY A 73 -28.71 1.22 -2.75
C GLY A 73 -27.99 1.08 -1.40
N THR A 74 -26.94 1.86 -1.11
CA THR A 74 -26.18 1.76 0.15
C THR A 74 -26.52 2.91 1.09
N VAL A 75 -26.81 2.56 2.35
CA VAL A 75 -27.01 3.47 3.47
C VAL A 75 -26.11 3.02 4.62
N THR A 76 -25.41 3.95 5.25
CA THR A 76 -24.62 3.64 6.47
C THR A 76 -25.50 3.84 7.70
N VAL A 77 -25.69 2.77 8.48
CA VAL A 77 -26.33 2.82 9.80
C VAL A 77 -25.29 3.14 10.85
N MET A 78 -25.54 4.15 11.67
CA MET A 78 -24.63 4.60 12.72
C MET A 78 -25.06 4.06 14.09
N LEU A 79 -24.27 3.14 14.68
CA LEU A 79 -24.45 2.63 16.04
C LEU A 79 -23.16 2.87 16.85
N HIS A 80 -23.28 3.40 18.06
CA HIS A 80 -22.16 3.65 18.98
C HIS A 80 -20.97 4.41 18.35
N ASN A 81 -21.26 5.35 17.42
CA ASN A 81 -20.29 6.09 16.58
C ASN A 81 -19.51 5.22 15.56
N VAL A 82 -19.94 3.99 15.32
CA VAL A 82 -19.44 3.11 14.25
C VAL A 82 -20.45 3.11 13.12
N GLY A 83 -19.98 3.17 11.87
CA GLY A 83 -20.81 3.10 10.66
C GLY A 83 -20.80 1.68 10.10
N TYR A 84 -21.98 1.15 9.78
CA TYR A 84 -22.19 -0.15 9.14
C TYR A 84 -22.86 0.07 7.80
N GLU A 85 -22.23 -0.37 6.71
CA GLU A 85 -22.80 -0.26 5.38
C GLU A 85 -23.89 -1.31 5.17
N VAL A 86 -25.09 -0.85 4.84
CA VAL A 86 -26.26 -1.69 4.52
C VAL A 86 -26.63 -1.43 3.08
N THR A 87 -26.50 -2.47 2.24
CA THR A 87 -26.75 -2.37 0.78
C THR A 87 -27.97 -3.20 0.40
N THR A 88 -28.92 -2.59 -0.30
CA THR A 88 -30.08 -3.27 -0.88
C THR A 88 -29.61 -4.24 -1.99
N TYR A 89 -30.20 -5.45 -2.05
CA TYR A 89 -29.95 -6.39 -3.15
C TYR A 89 -30.23 -5.71 -4.48
N ARG A 90 -29.36 -5.94 -5.44
CA ARG A 90 -29.49 -5.27 -6.73
C ARG A 90 -28.96 -6.10 -7.88
N ILE A 91 -29.52 -5.85 -9.04
CA ILE A 91 -29.01 -6.26 -10.33
C ILE A 91 -28.40 -5.03 -10.97
N ASP A 92 -27.14 -5.13 -11.36
CA ASP A 92 -26.43 -4.06 -12.05
C ASP A 92 -26.77 -4.14 -13.55
N GLY A 93 -27.21 -3.02 -14.15
CA GLY A 93 -27.40 -2.91 -15.60
C GLY A 93 -26.10 -2.87 -16.38
N GLU A 94 -26.16 -2.56 -17.68
CA GLU A 94 -24.96 -2.49 -18.51
C GLU A 94 -23.96 -1.46 -17.99
N TYR A 95 -22.68 -1.84 -17.98
CA TYR A 95 -21.57 -0.97 -17.59
C TYR A 95 -21.02 -0.25 -18.82
N LYS A 96 -21.33 1.04 -18.99
CA LYS A 96 -20.88 1.83 -20.16
C LYS A 96 -19.50 2.46 -19.97
N ASP A 97 -19.15 2.80 -18.74
CA ASP A 97 -17.87 3.46 -18.39
C ASP A 97 -16.85 2.50 -17.76
N GLY A 98 -17.17 1.20 -17.66
CA GLY A 98 -16.32 0.18 -17.03
C GLY A 98 -16.22 0.33 -15.50
N ARG A 99 -17.19 1.01 -14.86
CA ARG A 99 -17.26 1.20 -13.40
C ARG A 99 -18.67 1.22 -12.84
N HIS A 100 -19.53 2.04 -13.40
CA HIS A 100 -20.86 2.24 -12.89
C HIS A 100 -21.88 1.58 -13.82
N PRO A 101 -22.80 0.80 -13.27
CA PRO A 101 -23.91 0.34 -14.07
C PRO A 101 -24.74 1.55 -14.54
N SER A 102 -25.21 1.51 -15.79
CA SER A 102 -26.07 2.55 -16.35
C SER A 102 -27.43 2.67 -15.64
N SER A 103 -27.83 1.61 -14.96
CA SER A 103 -29.01 1.53 -14.11
C SER A 103 -28.79 0.52 -12.99
N VAL A 104 -29.44 0.75 -11.88
CA VAL A 104 -29.50 -0.19 -10.75
C VAL A 104 -30.97 -0.57 -10.58
N GLU A 105 -31.25 -1.85 -10.61
CA GLU A 105 -32.57 -2.39 -10.30
C GLU A 105 -32.52 -3.12 -8.97
N PHE A 106 -33.35 -2.75 -8.01
CA PHE A 106 -33.41 -3.41 -6.73
C PHE A 106 -34.10 -4.77 -6.87
N SER A 107 -33.56 -5.77 -6.16
CA SER A 107 -34.04 -7.14 -6.16
C SER A 107 -34.46 -7.55 -4.74
N ASP A 108 -35.32 -8.55 -4.63
CA ASP A 108 -35.67 -9.21 -3.38
C ASP A 108 -34.88 -10.52 -3.16
N ARG A 109 -33.98 -10.86 -4.09
CA ARG A 109 -33.26 -12.14 -4.11
C ARG A 109 -31.80 -11.94 -3.76
N LEU A 110 -31.33 -12.60 -2.70
CA LEU A 110 -29.93 -12.61 -2.28
C LEU A 110 -28.99 -13.09 -3.41
N THR A 111 -29.42 -14.09 -4.20
CA THR A 111 -28.62 -14.64 -5.31
C THR A 111 -28.23 -13.60 -6.35
N ASP A 112 -29.08 -12.60 -6.61
CA ASP A 112 -28.79 -11.53 -7.56
C ASP A 112 -27.68 -10.62 -7.03
N ASP A 113 -27.66 -10.32 -5.72
CA ASP A 113 -26.58 -9.53 -5.10
C ASP A 113 -25.27 -10.32 -5.05
N LEU A 114 -25.31 -11.63 -4.76
CA LEU A 114 -24.10 -12.45 -4.74
C LEU A 114 -23.50 -12.64 -6.14
N CYS A 115 -24.35 -12.78 -7.18
CA CYS A 115 -23.95 -13.00 -8.57
C CYS A 115 -23.09 -11.86 -9.14
N ARG A 116 -23.36 -10.60 -8.77
CA ARG A 116 -22.63 -9.44 -9.28
C ARG A 116 -21.28 -9.18 -8.60
N ARG A 117 -20.96 -9.95 -7.54
CA ARG A 117 -19.71 -9.78 -6.79
C ARG A 117 -18.49 -10.22 -7.60
N ASP A 118 -17.31 -9.80 -7.15
CA ASP A 118 -16.06 -10.03 -7.87
C ASP A 118 -15.59 -11.50 -7.80
N PHE A 119 -15.44 -12.04 -6.60
CA PHE A 119 -14.85 -13.36 -6.38
C PHE A 119 -15.73 -14.23 -5.50
N THR A 120 -15.68 -15.54 -5.73
CA THR A 120 -16.45 -16.56 -4.98
C THR A 120 -16.24 -16.44 -3.48
N ILE A 121 -15.00 -16.22 -3.04
CA ILE A 121 -14.63 -16.05 -1.63
C ILE A 121 -15.26 -14.80 -0.97
N ASN A 122 -15.76 -13.86 -1.75
CA ASN A 122 -16.48 -12.66 -1.30
C ASN A 122 -17.99 -12.70 -1.63
N ALA A 123 -18.45 -13.79 -2.25
CA ALA A 123 -19.85 -13.98 -2.65
C ALA A 123 -20.56 -14.96 -1.71
N MET A 124 -20.29 -14.85 -0.43
CA MET A 124 -20.92 -15.61 0.65
C MET A 124 -21.66 -14.68 1.59
N ALA A 125 -22.77 -15.12 2.14
CA ALA A 125 -23.58 -14.37 3.07
C ALA A 125 -23.90 -15.19 4.32
N TYR A 126 -24.05 -14.53 5.48
CA TYR A 126 -24.32 -15.22 6.73
C TYR A 126 -25.30 -14.44 7.61
N ASN A 127 -26.21 -15.16 8.27
CA ASN A 127 -26.89 -14.69 9.47
C ASN A 127 -27.19 -15.86 10.43
N ASN A 128 -27.42 -15.55 11.70
CA ASN A 128 -27.60 -16.56 12.76
C ASN A 128 -28.84 -17.45 12.63
N ILE A 129 -29.79 -17.13 11.73
CA ILE A 129 -31.04 -17.87 11.55
C ILE A 129 -30.94 -18.82 10.38
N THR A 130 -30.45 -18.35 9.22
CA THR A 130 -30.34 -19.13 7.99
C THR A 130 -29.03 -19.92 7.93
N GLY A 131 -27.99 -19.46 8.70
CA GLY A 131 -26.64 -19.96 8.57
C GLY A 131 -25.92 -19.35 7.39
N LEU A 132 -24.92 -20.06 6.88
CA LEU A 132 -24.08 -19.63 5.76
C LEU A 132 -24.74 -19.98 4.43
N VAL A 133 -24.78 -19.00 3.53
CA VAL A 133 -25.21 -19.13 2.13
C VAL A 133 -24.01 -19.00 1.23
N ASP A 134 -23.67 -20.06 0.50
CA ASP A 134 -22.55 -20.14 -0.44
C ASP A 134 -23.03 -20.75 -1.76
N GLU A 135 -23.53 -19.92 -2.65
CA GLU A 135 -24.08 -20.32 -3.96
C GLU A 135 -22.97 -20.57 -5.02
N TYR A 136 -21.76 -20.04 -4.79
CA TYR A 136 -20.69 -20.01 -5.79
C TYR A 136 -19.46 -20.83 -5.39
N GLY A 137 -19.53 -21.59 -4.28
CA GLY A 137 -18.43 -22.46 -3.83
C GLY A 137 -17.25 -21.69 -3.22
N GLY A 138 -17.53 -20.56 -2.55
CA GLY A 138 -16.51 -19.74 -1.90
C GLY A 138 -15.75 -20.46 -0.80
N ILE A 139 -16.40 -21.36 -0.04
CA ILE A 139 -15.74 -22.19 0.97
C ILE A 139 -14.71 -23.13 0.35
N ASP A 140 -15.09 -23.81 -0.74
CA ASP A 140 -14.18 -24.72 -1.42
C ASP A 140 -12.98 -23.96 -1.98
N ASP A 141 -13.19 -22.76 -2.52
CA ASP A 141 -12.12 -21.91 -3.03
C ASP A 141 -11.22 -21.35 -1.89
N ILE A 142 -11.77 -21.04 -0.71
CA ILE A 142 -10.98 -20.71 0.49
C ILE A 142 -10.12 -21.90 0.91
N ASN A 143 -10.69 -23.09 1.02
CA ASN A 143 -9.99 -24.31 1.42
C ASN A 143 -8.87 -24.68 0.44
N ASN A 144 -9.10 -24.48 -0.85
CA ASN A 144 -8.12 -24.72 -1.91
C ASN A 144 -7.15 -23.52 -2.12
N ARG A 145 -7.34 -22.42 -1.41
CA ARG A 145 -6.56 -21.18 -1.54
C ARG A 145 -6.58 -20.61 -2.96
N ILE A 146 -7.78 -20.46 -3.51
CA ILE A 146 -8.01 -20.01 -4.89
C ILE A 146 -8.76 -18.69 -4.91
N ILE A 147 -8.33 -17.74 -5.77
CA ILE A 147 -9.07 -16.54 -6.16
C ILE A 147 -9.75 -16.82 -7.49
N LYS A 148 -11.07 -16.96 -7.49
CA LYS A 148 -11.88 -17.28 -8.66
C LYS A 148 -13.00 -16.25 -8.81
N CYS A 149 -13.23 -15.77 -10.04
CA CYS A 149 -14.37 -14.90 -10.33
C CYS A 149 -15.71 -15.61 -10.12
N VAL A 150 -16.71 -14.85 -9.69
CA VAL A 150 -18.10 -15.31 -9.73
C VAL A 150 -18.55 -15.38 -11.19
N GLY A 151 -19.01 -16.56 -11.63
CA GLY A 151 -19.46 -16.75 -13.02
C GLY A 151 -18.33 -16.61 -14.06
N ASN A 152 -18.57 -15.83 -15.12
CA ASN A 152 -17.65 -15.68 -16.23
C ASN A 152 -16.63 -14.54 -15.97
N PRO A 153 -15.32 -14.82 -15.85
CA PRO A 153 -14.33 -13.79 -15.54
C PRO A 153 -14.21 -12.71 -16.64
N ILE A 154 -14.47 -13.05 -17.91
CA ILE A 154 -14.47 -12.05 -19.00
C ILE A 154 -15.57 -11.00 -18.79
N GLU A 155 -16.75 -11.43 -18.39
CA GLU A 155 -17.88 -10.55 -18.09
C GLU A 155 -17.55 -9.68 -16.88
N ARG A 156 -17.13 -10.30 -15.77
CA ARG A 156 -16.79 -9.59 -14.52
C ARG A 156 -15.73 -8.49 -14.70
N PHE A 157 -14.69 -8.75 -15.51
CA PHE A 157 -13.63 -7.78 -15.77
C PHE A 157 -14.02 -6.73 -16.83
N THR A 158 -14.99 -7.04 -17.67
CA THR A 158 -15.56 -6.07 -18.61
C THR A 158 -16.48 -5.06 -17.88
N GLU A 159 -17.19 -5.49 -16.85
CA GLU A 159 -18.02 -4.65 -15.99
C GLU A 159 -17.18 -3.65 -15.18
N ASP A 160 -16.22 -4.12 -14.41
CA ASP A 160 -15.26 -3.26 -13.68
C ASP A 160 -13.85 -3.82 -13.83
N ALA A 161 -13.05 -3.15 -14.66
CA ALA A 161 -11.68 -3.54 -14.94
C ALA A 161 -10.78 -3.49 -13.68
N LEU A 162 -11.14 -2.73 -12.63
CA LEU A 162 -10.42 -2.74 -11.37
C LEU A 162 -10.44 -4.11 -10.69
N ARG A 163 -11.43 -4.95 -10.97
CA ARG A 163 -11.49 -6.32 -10.44
C ARG A 163 -10.25 -7.15 -10.81
N MET A 164 -9.59 -6.85 -11.95
CA MET A 164 -8.30 -7.46 -12.30
C MET A 164 -7.21 -7.13 -11.27
N MET A 165 -7.10 -5.88 -10.87
CA MET A 165 -6.17 -5.45 -9.80
C MET A 165 -6.54 -6.07 -8.45
N ARG A 166 -7.85 -6.14 -8.15
CA ARG A 166 -8.37 -6.75 -6.93
C ARG A 166 -8.05 -8.24 -6.84
N ALA A 167 -8.09 -9.00 -7.95
CA ALA A 167 -7.68 -10.40 -8.00
C ALA A 167 -6.24 -10.59 -7.50
N ILE A 168 -5.32 -9.78 -8.03
CA ILE A 168 -3.91 -9.81 -7.65
C ILE A 168 -3.72 -9.35 -6.19
N ARG A 169 -4.44 -8.31 -5.77
CA ARG A 169 -4.39 -7.85 -4.38
C ARG A 169 -4.86 -8.93 -3.40
N PHE A 170 -6.00 -9.56 -3.65
CA PHE A 170 -6.48 -10.65 -2.78
C PHE A 170 -5.54 -11.85 -2.79
N SER A 171 -4.97 -12.19 -3.95
CA SER A 171 -3.93 -13.19 -4.05
C SER A 171 -2.74 -12.85 -3.13
N ALA A 172 -2.26 -11.61 -3.14
CA ALA A 172 -1.17 -11.15 -2.29
C ALA A 172 -1.53 -11.09 -0.79
N GLN A 173 -2.73 -10.61 -0.45
CA GLN A 173 -3.16 -10.48 0.94
C GLN A 173 -3.43 -11.82 1.61
N LEU A 174 -4.01 -12.77 0.87
CA LEU A 174 -4.42 -14.07 1.41
C LEU A 174 -3.39 -15.18 1.16
N GLY A 175 -2.38 -14.93 0.30
CA GLY A 175 -1.44 -15.97 -0.13
C GLY A 175 -2.10 -17.03 -1.02
N PHE A 176 -3.14 -16.66 -1.78
CA PHE A 176 -3.93 -17.54 -2.63
C PHE A 176 -3.47 -17.48 -4.08
N THR A 177 -3.69 -18.56 -4.82
CA THR A 177 -3.42 -18.64 -6.27
C THR A 177 -4.63 -18.15 -7.06
N ILE A 178 -4.42 -17.40 -8.14
CA ILE A 178 -5.50 -17.02 -9.05
C ILE A 178 -5.86 -18.22 -9.93
N GLU A 179 -7.15 -18.51 -10.03
CA GLU A 179 -7.67 -19.60 -10.87
C GLU A 179 -7.29 -19.37 -12.35
N PRO A 180 -6.93 -20.45 -13.10
CA PRO A 180 -6.35 -20.30 -14.45
C PRO A 180 -7.21 -19.51 -15.47
N ASP A 181 -8.54 -19.68 -15.48
CA ASP A 181 -9.38 -18.96 -16.42
C ASP A 181 -9.58 -17.49 -15.99
N THR A 182 -9.64 -17.24 -14.68
CA THR A 182 -9.59 -15.88 -14.11
C THR A 182 -8.28 -15.19 -14.48
N PHE A 183 -7.13 -15.88 -14.37
CA PHE A 183 -5.83 -15.34 -14.75
C PHE A 183 -5.74 -15.02 -16.26
N LYS A 184 -6.15 -15.95 -17.14
CA LYS A 184 -6.20 -15.73 -18.60
C LYS A 184 -7.12 -14.56 -18.98
N ALA A 185 -8.23 -14.37 -18.25
CA ALA A 185 -9.11 -13.24 -18.48
C ALA A 185 -8.41 -11.90 -18.16
N ILE A 186 -7.58 -11.85 -17.10
CA ILE A 186 -6.76 -10.67 -16.79
C ILE A 186 -5.79 -10.40 -17.98
N GLU A 187 -5.06 -11.42 -18.42
CA GLU A 187 -4.13 -11.27 -19.55
C GLU A 187 -4.83 -10.73 -20.81
N LYS A 188 -6.02 -11.25 -21.09
CA LYS A 188 -6.80 -10.86 -22.28
C LYS A 188 -7.34 -9.43 -22.20
N LEU A 189 -7.72 -8.97 -21.00
CA LEU A 189 -8.45 -7.71 -20.80
C LEU A 189 -7.60 -6.63 -20.12
N ASN A 190 -6.30 -6.84 -19.91
CA ASN A 190 -5.40 -5.94 -19.17
C ASN A 190 -5.49 -4.47 -19.62
N ARG A 191 -5.68 -4.21 -20.93
CA ARG A 191 -5.85 -2.85 -21.48
C ARG A 191 -7.10 -2.13 -21.00
N ASN A 192 -8.12 -2.85 -20.53
CA ASN A 192 -9.31 -2.21 -19.98
C ASN A 192 -9.03 -1.44 -18.68
N ILE A 193 -7.87 -1.66 -18.06
CA ILE A 193 -7.45 -0.89 -16.88
C ILE A 193 -7.31 0.60 -17.17
N ASP A 194 -7.07 0.99 -18.42
CA ASP A 194 -6.98 2.39 -18.85
C ASP A 194 -8.30 3.17 -18.64
N LYS A 195 -9.43 2.46 -18.49
CA LYS A 195 -10.73 3.04 -18.17
C LYS A 195 -10.90 3.36 -16.68
N VAL A 196 -10.01 2.86 -15.83
CA VAL A 196 -10.05 3.03 -14.38
C VAL A 196 -9.23 4.24 -13.96
N SER A 197 -9.76 5.06 -13.05
CA SER A 197 -8.99 6.20 -12.52
C SER A 197 -7.72 5.74 -11.81
N MET A 198 -6.61 6.46 -12.00
CA MET A 198 -5.32 6.11 -11.42
C MET A 198 -5.34 6.13 -9.89
N GLU A 199 -6.21 6.91 -9.27
CA GLU A 199 -6.42 6.92 -7.82
C GLU A 199 -6.90 5.55 -7.30
N ARG A 200 -7.86 4.92 -8.01
CA ARG A 200 -8.34 3.57 -7.67
C ARG A 200 -7.25 2.52 -7.89
N VAL A 201 -6.55 2.60 -9.01
CA VAL A 201 -5.39 1.73 -9.33
C VAL A 201 -4.32 1.85 -8.23
N CYS A 202 -3.98 3.08 -7.83
CA CYS A 202 -3.02 3.37 -6.78
C CYS A 202 -3.40 2.72 -5.44
N VAL A 203 -4.68 2.75 -5.06
CA VAL A 203 -5.18 2.13 -3.82
C VAL A 203 -4.96 0.62 -3.84
N GLU A 204 -5.29 -0.06 -4.95
CA GLU A 204 -5.10 -1.51 -5.06
C GLU A 204 -3.61 -1.90 -5.04
N LEU A 205 -2.76 -1.14 -5.76
CA LEU A 205 -1.31 -1.35 -5.75
C LEU A 205 -0.71 -1.16 -4.35
N LYS A 206 -1.08 -0.09 -3.64
CA LYS A 206 -0.66 0.14 -2.24
C LYS A 206 -1.03 -1.05 -1.35
N LYS A 207 -2.28 -1.52 -1.42
CA LYS A 207 -2.75 -2.67 -0.64
C LYS A 207 -2.03 -3.97 -1.00
N THR A 208 -1.64 -4.16 -2.25
CA THR A 208 -0.82 -5.30 -2.68
C THR A 208 0.59 -5.21 -2.11
N LEU A 209 1.24 -4.06 -2.25
CA LEU A 209 2.58 -3.86 -1.72
C LEU A 209 2.63 -3.91 -0.18
N LEU A 210 1.59 -3.50 0.52
CA LEU A 210 1.49 -3.55 1.99
C LEU A 210 0.95 -4.89 2.53
N SER A 211 0.77 -5.89 1.68
CA SER A 211 0.38 -7.25 2.09
C SER A 211 1.57 -8.06 2.64
N ASP A 212 1.28 -9.26 3.14
CA ASP A 212 2.30 -10.22 3.60
C ASP A 212 3.09 -10.83 2.43
N ASN A 213 2.56 -10.77 1.20
CA ASN A 213 3.20 -11.28 0.00
C ASN A 213 3.37 -10.17 -1.06
N PRO A 214 4.18 -9.12 -0.80
CA PRO A 214 4.36 -7.99 -1.71
C PRO A 214 5.02 -8.40 -3.04
N ASP A 215 5.76 -9.51 -3.08
CA ASP A 215 6.35 -10.11 -4.27
C ASP A 215 5.30 -10.57 -5.30
N TYR A 216 4.03 -10.75 -4.91
CA TYR A 216 2.93 -11.00 -5.83
C TYR A 216 2.62 -9.81 -6.75
N CYS A 217 3.22 -8.63 -6.52
CA CYS A 217 3.20 -7.52 -7.47
C CYS A 217 3.76 -7.92 -8.85
N SER A 218 4.56 -9.00 -8.94
CA SER A 218 4.98 -9.62 -10.20
C SER A 218 3.81 -10.05 -11.08
N LEU A 219 2.66 -10.39 -10.49
CA LEU A 219 1.47 -10.78 -11.24
C LEU A 219 0.92 -9.62 -12.09
N TYR A 220 1.11 -8.36 -11.68
CA TYR A 220 0.76 -7.22 -12.53
C TYR A 220 1.63 -7.15 -13.80
N ALA A 221 2.89 -7.54 -13.70
CA ALA A 221 3.78 -7.58 -14.87
C ALA A 221 3.46 -8.80 -15.75
N THR A 222 3.31 -10.00 -15.17
CA THR A 222 3.03 -11.23 -15.93
C THR A 222 1.69 -11.20 -16.64
N THR A 223 0.68 -10.55 -16.06
CA THR A 223 -0.63 -10.35 -16.70
C THR A 223 -0.66 -9.19 -17.69
N GLY A 224 0.42 -8.41 -17.79
CA GLY A 224 0.51 -7.24 -18.68
C GLY A 224 -0.16 -5.97 -18.13
N LEU A 225 -0.69 -5.98 -16.91
CA LEU A 225 -1.30 -4.78 -16.30
C LEU A 225 -0.27 -3.65 -16.11
N PHE A 226 0.97 -3.97 -15.72
CA PHE A 226 2.01 -2.95 -15.56
C PHE A 226 2.42 -2.27 -16.84
N ASN A 227 2.19 -2.87 -18.02
CA ASN A 227 2.42 -2.18 -19.29
C ASN A 227 1.59 -0.90 -19.44
N ASN A 228 0.43 -0.85 -18.79
CA ASN A 228 -0.49 0.29 -18.83
C ASN A 228 -0.31 1.22 -17.62
N ILE A 229 -0.07 0.68 -16.41
CA ILE A 229 -0.08 1.47 -15.17
C ILE A 229 1.30 1.84 -14.66
N LEU A 230 2.34 1.04 -14.94
CA LEU A 230 3.71 1.26 -14.48
C LEU A 230 4.74 0.69 -15.47
N PRO A 231 4.73 1.16 -16.74
CA PRO A 231 5.52 0.57 -17.83
C PRO A 231 7.03 0.57 -17.56
N VAL A 232 7.53 1.52 -16.78
CA VAL A 232 8.96 1.69 -16.48
C VAL A 232 9.60 0.46 -15.83
N ILE A 233 8.79 -0.40 -15.15
CA ILE A 233 9.29 -1.61 -14.48
C ILE A 233 8.68 -2.92 -15.01
N ALA A 234 7.76 -2.86 -15.98
CA ALA A 234 7.02 -4.04 -16.44
C ALA A 234 7.96 -5.17 -16.85
N ASP A 235 8.92 -4.90 -17.71
CA ASP A 235 9.91 -5.88 -18.19
C ASP A 235 10.88 -6.33 -17.09
N ASN A 236 11.20 -5.44 -16.16
CA ASN A 236 12.13 -5.73 -15.07
C ASN A 236 11.57 -6.71 -14.05
N LEU A 237 10.23 -6.74 -13.86
CA LEU A 237 9.57 -7.67 -12.93
C LEU A 237 9.21 -9.03 -13.56
N THR A 238 9.49 -9.23 -14.85
CA THR A 238 9.40 -10.54 -15.55
C THR A 238 10.75 -11.01 -16.04
N GLY A 239 11.73 -10.11 -16.15
CA GLY A 239 13.03 -10.34 -16.74
C GLY A 239 14.08 -10.89 -15.77
N ARG A 240 15.35 -10.78 -16.20
CA ARG A 240 16.53 -11.35 -15.50
C ARG A 240 16.68 -10.89 -14.03
N TYR A 241 16.30 -9.66 -13.73
CA TYR A 241 16.44 -9.06 -12.38
C TYR A 241 15.20 -9.22 -11.50
N ALA A 242 14.09 -9.73 -12.06
CA ALA A 242 12.81 -9.85 -11.38
C ALA A 242 12.94 -10.51 -10.01
N LYS A 243 13.58 -11.67 -9.93
CA LYS A 243 13.72 -12.41 -8.67
C LYS A 243 14.39 -11.58 -7.58
N LYS A 244 15.42 -10.80 -7.93
CA LYS A 244 16.11 -9.95 -6.94
C LYS A 244 15.23 -8.80 -6.47
N LEU A 245 14.55 -8.10 -7.37
CA LEU A 245 13.66 -6.98 -7.01
C LEU A 245 12.51 -7.45 -6.12
N LEU A 246 11.85 -8.56 -6.49
CA LEU A 246 10.74 -9.14 -5.75
C LEU A 246 11.15 -9.63 -4.36
N LEU A 247 12.28 -10.34 -4.25
CA LEU A 247 12.80 -10.76 -2.95
C LEU A 247 13.26 -9.56 -2.11
N THR A 248 13.85 -8.53 -2.73
CA THR A 248 14.18 -7.30 -2.00
C THR A 248 12.90 -6.68 -1.44
N CYS A 249 11.84 -6.55 -2.24
CA CYS A 249 10.55 -6.06 -1.81
C CYS A 249 9.96 -6.89 -0.66
N LYS A 250 10.03 -8.22 -0.76
CA LYS A 250 9.57 -9.15 0.27
C LYS A 250 10.31 -9.01 1.60
N TYR A 251 11.61 -8.74 1.55
CA TYR A 251 12.47 -8.63 2.74
C TYR A 251 12.52 -7.23 3.34
N THR A 252 11.92 -6.22 2.69
CA THR A 252 11.74 -4.92 3.33
C THR A 252 10.64 -4.99 4.39
N ASP A 253 10.73 -4.10 5.36
CA ASP A 253 9.65 -3.90 6.32
C ASP A 253 8.35 -3.49 5.62
N ASN A 254 7.22 -3.67 6.31
CA ASN A 254 5.90 -3.32 5.77
C ASN A 254 5.69 -1.80 5.72
N GLU A 255 6.55 -1.12 4.96
CA GLU A 255 6.52 0.32 4.72
C GLU A 255 6.47 0.62 3.23
N LEU A 256 5.45 1.36 2.80
CA LEU A 256 5.20 1.64 1.39
C LEU A 256 6.41 2.26 0.66
N PRO A 257 7.12 3.28 1.20
CA PRO A 257 8.26 3.85 0.51
C PRO A 257 9.40 2.85 0.26
N LEU A 258 9.67 1.94 1.22
CA LEU A 258 10.69 0.90 1.05
C LEU A 258 10.30 -0.11 -0.03
N ARG A 259 9.06 -0.58 -0.04
CA ARG A 259 8.56 -1.55 -1.02
C ARG A 259 8.49 -0.96 -2.42
N LEU A 260 8.10 0.31 -2.55
CA LEU A 260 8.17 1.03 -3.81
C LEU A 260 9.61 1.20 -4.29
N ALA A 261 10.54 1.62 -3.40
CA ALA A 261 11.94 1.75 -3.75
C ALA A 261 12.55 0.40 -4.18
N ALA A 262 12.14 -0.71 -3.55
CA ALA A 262 12.63 -2.03 -3.92
C ALA A 262 12.25 -2.44 -5.34
N ILE A 263 10.99 -2.23 -5.76
CA ILE A 263 10.54 -2.57 -7.12
C ILE A 263 11.00 -1.55 -8.18
N LEU A 264 11.23 -0.29 -7.78
CA LEU A 264 11.70 0.79 -8.64
C LEU A 264 13.24 0.91 -8.66
N PHE A 265 13.97 0.00 -8.02
CA PHE A 265 15.43 0.07 -7.85
C PHE A 265 16.22 0.12 -9.17
N VAL A 266 15.61 -0.32 -10.28
CA VAL A 266 16.20 -0.29 -11.62
C VAL A 266 15.96 1.02 -12.35
N CYS A 267 15.15 1.91 -11.79
CA CYS A 267 14.82 3.21 -12.36
C CYS A 267 15.78 4.29 -11.83
N SER A 268 16.04 5.30 -12.66
CA SER A 268 16.61 6.55 -12.15
C SER A 268 15.62 7.26 -11.20
N PRO A 269 16.09 8.11 -10.30
CA PRO A 269 15.22 8.89 -9.42
C PRO A 269 14.15 9.70 -10.16
N ASP A 270 14.49 10.25 -11.34
CA ASP A 270 13.54 11.04 -12.15
C ASP A 270 12.48 10.19 -12.85
N GLU A 271 12.84 9.01 -13.35
CA GLU A 271 11.88 8.04 -13.89
C GLU A 271 10.93 7.57 -12.80
N ALA A 272 11.45 7.24 -11.61
CA ALA A 272 10.64 6.87 -10.46
C ALA A 272 9.67 7.98 -10.04
N ARG A 273 10.15 9.24 -9.99
CA ARG A 273 9.31 10.42 -9.70
C ARG A 273 8.18 10.55 -10.69
N THR A 274 8.46 10.43 -11.97
CA THR A 274 7.48 10.54 -13.05
C THR A 274 6.45 9.42 -12.95
N ALA A 275 6.89 8.19 -12.77
CA ALA A 275 6.03 7.02 -12.64
C ALA A 275 5.07 7.12 -11.43
N LEU A 276 5.59 7.52 -10.27
CA LEU A 276 4.79 7.67 -9.05
C LEU A 276 3.79 8.85 -9.12
N ARG A 277 4.14 9.93 -9.83
CA ARG A 277 3.19 11.03 -10.12
C ARG A 277 2.06 10.57 -11.03
N ASN A 278 2.36 9.79 -12.06
CA ASN A 278 1.36 9.23 -12.95
C ASN A 278 0.40 8.29 -12.20
N LEU A 279 0.90 7.54 -11.22
CA LEU A 279 0.11 6.72 -10.29
C LEU A 279 -0.69 7.53 -9.25
N ARG A 280 -0.61 8.86 -9.25
CA ARG A 280 -1.27 9.72 -8.27
C ARG A 280 -0.87 9.41 -6.82
N MET A 281 0.38 9.03 -6.60
CA MET A 281 0.94 8.94 -5.24
C MET A 281 1.05 10.32 -4.60
N ASP A 282 0.97 10.37 -3.27
CA ASP A 282 1.17 11.61 -2.53
C ASP A 282 2.65 12.09 -2.57
N ASN A 283 2.85 13.39 -2.51
CA ASN A 283 4.18 14.01 -2.66
C ASN A 283 5.17 13.52 -1.60
N LYS A 284 4.74 13.29 -0.36
CA LYS A 284 5.61 12.80 0.71
C LYS A 284 6.16 11.41 0.38
N THR A 285 5.32 10.50 -0.09
CA THR A 285 5.73 9.16 -0.55
C THR A 285 6.69 9.27 -1.73
N ILE A 286 6.37 10.10 -2.74
CA ILE A 286 7.23 10.31 -3.91
C ILE A 286 8.62 10.80 -3.50
N ASP A 287 8.70 11.86 -2.71
CA ASP A 287 9.97 12.46 -2.30
C ASP A 287 10.80 11.49 -1.45
N THR A 288 10.16 10.72 -0.58
CA THR A 288 10.83 9.68 0.21
C THR A 288 11.42 8.59 -0.68
N VAL A 289 10.64 8.03 -1.63
CA VAL A 289 11.13 7.00 -2.56
C VAL A 289 12.28 7.53 -3.42
N VAL A 290 12.14 8.72 -3.97
CA VAL A 290 13.18 9.33 -4.81
C VAL A 290 14.48 9.53 -4.03
N LYS A 291 14.42 10.01 -2.78
CA LYS A 291 15.60 10.13 -1.91
C LYS A 291 16.22 8.76 -1.62
N ILE A 292 15.42 7.76 -1.29
CA ILE A 292 15.94 6.39 -1.08
C ILE A 292 16.69 5.92 -2.33
N LEU A 293 16.12 6.06 -3.52
CA LEU A 293 16.76 5.63 -4.78
C LEU A 293 18.03 6.45 -5.10
N THR A 294 18.05 7.72 -4.74
CA THR A 294 19.23 8.58 -4.95
C THR A 294 20.41 8.13 -4.09
N TYR A 295 20.17 7.82 -2.82
CA TYR A 295 21.24 7.55 -1.86
C TYR A 295 21.59 6.06 -1.69
N THR A 296 20.70 5.13 -2.05
CA THR A 296 20.96 3.67 -1.91
C THR A 296 22.18 3.19 -2.72
N PRO A 297 22.47 3.66 -3.95
CA PRO A 297 23.63 3.21 -4.71
C PRO A 297 24.96 3.77 -4.21
N LEU A 298 24.95 4.80 -3.36
CA LEU A 298 26.16 5.46 -2.90
C LEU A 298 26.94 4.57 -1.93
N HIS A 299 28.25 4.50 -2.12
CA HIS A 299 29.14 3.90 -1.16
C HIS A 299 29.47 4.92 -0.06
N ILE A 300 29.33 4.52 1.19
CA ILE A 300 29.66 5.34 2.35
C ILE A 300 30.84 4.64 3.05
N ASP A 301 31.95 5.34 3.19
CA ASP A 301 33.12 4.82 3.90
C ASP A 301 32.82 4.65 5.40
N GLU A 302 33.51 3.67 6.02
CA GLU A 302 33.36 3.37 7.46
C GLU A 302 34.12 4.41 8.32
N THR A 303 33.84 5.70 8.12
CA THR A 303 34.42 6.82 8.86
C THR A 303 33.33 7.76 9.35
N GLU A 304 33.53 8.37 10.52
CA GLU A 304 32.54 9.30 11.06
C GLU A 304 32.28 10.51 10.15
N PRO A 305 33.31 11.14 9.51
CA PRO A 305 33.07 12.21 8.55
C PRO A 305 32.16 11.78 7.39
N ALA A 306 32.40 10.60 6.79
CA ALA A 306 31.56 10.10 5.69
C ALA A 306 30.11 9.84 6.13
N VAL A 307 29.91 9.37 7.37
CA VAL A 307 28.55 9.18 7.91
C VAL A 307 27.88 10.51 8.21
N ARG A 308 28.60 11.52 8.78
CA ARG A 308 28.04 12.88 8.96
C ARG A 308 27.67 13.53 7.63
N GLU A 309 28.52 13.39 6.62
CA GLU A 309 28.21 13.87 5.27
C GLU A 309 26.96 13.20 4.69
N ALA A 310 26.82 11.87 4.82
CA ALA A 310 25.60 11.17 4.39
C ALA A 310 24.35 11.64 5.17
N LEU A 311 24.47 11.85 6.47
CA LEU A 311 23.41 12.41 7.31
C LEU A 311 23.06 13.85 6.91
N HIS A 312 24.06 14.67 6.54
CA HIS A 312 23.85 15.99 5.99
C HIS A 312 23.03 15.96 4.70
N GLN A 313 23.41 15.11 3.75
CA GLN A 313 22.80 15.05 2.42
C GLN A 313 21.38 14.51 2.44
N CYS A 314 21.11 13.43 3.16
CA CYS A 314 19.80 12.76 3.08
C CYS A 314 18.94 12.91 4.34
N GLY A 315 19.52 13.29 5.47
CA GLY A 315 18.89 13.30 6.78
C GLY A 315 18.78 11.90 7.40
N ARG A 316 18.61 11.86 8.73
CA ARG A 316 18.57 10.64 9.52
C ARG A 316 17.54 9.62 9.00
N ASP A 317 16.32 10.08 8.76
CA ASP A 317 15.21 9.17 8.41
C ASP A 317 15.48 8.46 7.09
N ILE A 318 15.95 9.19 6.08
CA ILE A 318 16.29 8.61 4.78
C ILE A 318 17.52 7.71 4.89
N PHE A 319 18.56 8.11 5.65
CA PHE A 319 19.74 7.30 5.89
C PHE A 319 19.35 5.90 6.44
N MET A 320 18.46 5.86 7.44
CA MET A 320 17.99 4.60 8.00
C MET A 320 17.17 3.76 7.01
N LEU A 321 16.35 4.39 6.17
CA LEU A 321 15.61 3.68 5.12
C LEU A 321 16.56 3.10 4.06
N VAL A 322 17.62 3.81 3.70
CA VAL A 322 18.67 3.32 2.78
C VAL A 322 19.37 2.09 3.37
N ILE A 323 19.80 2.13 4.63
CA ILE A 323 20.43 0.98 5.31
C ILE A 323 19.49 -0.23 5.31
N ARG A 324 18.21 -0.04 5.60
CA ARG A 324 17.19 -1.11 5.63
C ARG A 324 16.96 -1.71 4.24
N LEU A 325 16.88 -0.88 3.19
CA LEU A 325 16.74 -1.37 1.81
C LEU A 325 17.98 -2.15 1.36
N GLN A 326 19.18 -1.66 1.68
CA GLN A 326 20.43 -2.39 1.37
C GLN A 326 20.48 -3.73 2.09
N ARG A 327 20.08 -3.85 3.36
CA ARG A 327 19.99 -5.13 4.08
C ARG A 327 19.02 -6.10 3.38
N ALA A 328 17.84 -5.64 2.99
CA ALA A 328 16.87 -6.44 2.23
C ALA A 328 17.46 -6.94 0.90
N SER A 329 18.18 -6.08 0.18
CA SER A 329 18.86 -6.42 -1.08
C SER A 329 20.00 -7.43 -0.90
N ILE A 330 20.75 -7.36 0.21
CA ILE A 330 21.79 -8.36 0.56
C ILE A 330 21.11 -9.71 0.81
N LYS A 331 20.08 -9.75 1.65
CA LYS A 331 19.32 -10.97 1.96
C LYS A 331 18.73 -11.60 0.70
N ALA A 332 18.14 -10.79 -0.20
CA ALA A 332 17.66 -11.27 -1.49
C ALA A 332 18.76 -11.88 -2.35
N SER A 333 19.95 -11.27 -2.35
CA SER A 333 21.09 -11.79 -3.11
C SER A 333 21.59 -13.11 -2.53
N GLU A 334 21.66 -13.27 -1.21
CA GLU A 334 22.06 -14.51 -0.53
C GLU A 334 21.11 -15.67 -0.86
N GLU A 335 19.78 -15.40 -0.86
CA GLU A 335 18.81 -16.44 -1.25
C GLU A 335 18.94 -16.87 -2.72
N ILE A 336 19.30 -15.93 -3.61
CA ILE A 336 19.48 -16.26 -5.03
C ILE A 336 20.78 -17.03 -5.28
N THR A 337 21.84 -16.63 -4.61
CA THR A 337 23.19 -17.16 -4.87
C THR A 337 23.61 -18.30 -3.94
N PHE A 338 22.87 -18.48 -2.83
CA PHE A 338 23.21 -19.38 -1.73
C PHE A 338 24.59 -19.07 -1.11
N ILE A 339 25.07 -17.82 -1.26
CA ILE A 339 26.34 -17.34 -0.72
C ILE A 339 26.07 -16.28 0.32
N SER A 340 26.42 -16.55 1.58
CA SER A 340 26.34 -15.56 2.65
C SER A 340 27.39 -14.46 2.49
N ASN A 341 27.01 -13.24 2.82
CA ASN A 341 27.90 -12.08 2.71
C ASN A 341 27.95 -11.28 4.03
N PRO A 342 28.57 -11.86 5.10
CA PRO A 342 28.63 -11.21 6.40
C PRO A 342 29.40 -9.89 6.39
N ALA A 343 30.34 -9.70 5.46
CA ALA A 343 31.09 -8.46 5.34
C ALA A 343 30.18 -7.27 5.02
N LYS A 344 29.20 -7.45 4.12
CA LYS A 344 28.24 -6.40 3.80
C LYS A 344 27.31 -6.06 4.97
N TYR A 345 26.85 -7.07 5.74
CA TYR A 345 26.08 -6.81 6.95
C TYR A 345 26.90 -6.08 8.01
N ASN A 346 28.17 -6.48 8.20
CA ASN A 346 29.08 -5.82 9.15
C ASN A 346 29.31 -4.36 8.76
N HIS A 347 29.49 -4.08 7.48
CA HIS A 347 29.59 -2.72 6.95
C HIS A 347 28.34 -1.87 7.33
N LEU A 348 27.13 -2.36 7.00
CA LEU A 348 25.89 -1.64 7.33
C LEU A 348 25.68 -1.48 8.85
N ASN A 349 26.09 -2.49 9.64
CA ASN A 349 26.02 -2.40 11.10
C ASN A 349 26.97 -1.33 11.66
N LYS A 350 28.16 -1.19 11.09
CA LYS A 350 29.10 -0.12 11.48
C LYS A 350 28.55 1.26 11.12
N LEU A 351 28.07 1.45 9.89
CA LEU A 351 27.46 2.71 9.47
C LEU A 351 26.30 3.12 10.39
N GLN A 352 25.44 2.15 10.74
CA GLN A 352 24.33 2.42 11.64
C GLN A 352 24.82 2.83 13.03
N ARG A 353 25.79 2.10 13.64
CA ARG A 353 26.35 2.44 14.95
C ARG A 353 26.98 3.82 14.94
N MET A 354 27.80 4.12 13.91
CA MET A 354 28.41 5.45 13.77
C MET A 354 27.34 6.56 13.69
N SER A 355 26.25 6.31 12.94
CA SER A 355 25.13 7.25 12.87
C SER A 355 24.47 7.45 14.24
N ASP A 356 24.24 6.36 14.99
CA ASP A 356 23.63 6.44 16.32
C ASP A 356 24.55 7.20 17.29
N ASP A 357 25.87 6.91 17.27
CA ASP A 357 26.88 7.61 18.10
C ASP A 357 26.99 9.11 17.77
N ILE A 358 26.95 9.48 16.47
CA ILE A 358 26.95 10.86 15.99
C ILE A 358 25.73 11.62 16.52
N LEU A 359 24.56 10.99 16.44
CA LEU A 359 23.31 11.58 16.91
C LEU A 359 23.25 11.69 18.45
N GLU A 360 23.76 10.70 19.17
CA GLU A 360 23.80 10.72 20.65
C GLU A 360 24.75 11.81 21.16
N ARG A 361 25.88 12.04 20.49
CA ARG A 361 26.82 13.13 20.84
C ARG A 361 26.28 14.51 20.46
N GLY A 362 25.28 14.58 19.57
CA GLY A 362 24.81 15.84 19.00
C GLY A 362 25.82 16.50 18.06
N ASP A 363 26.58 15.70 17.31
CA ASP A 363 27.54 16.23 16.32
C ASP A 363 26.80 17.10 15.29
N CYS A 364 27.45 18.20 14.88
CA CYS A 364 26.91 19.07 13.85
C CYS A 364 27.02 18.44 12.46
N PHE A 365 25.91 18.37 11.74
CA PHE A 365 25.84 17.95 10.33
C PHE A 365 24.79 18.74 9.53
N THR A 366 24.18 19.77 10.12
CA THR A 366 23.32 20.71 9.39
C THR A 366 23.73 22.17 9.71
N ILE A 367 23.42 23.09 8.80
CA ILE A 367 23.68 24.53 9.03
C ILE A 367 23.04 25.03 10.34
N LYS A 368 21.93 24.41 10.78
CA LYS A 368 21.25 24.80 12.03
C LYS A 368 21.98 24.37 13.28
N ASP A 369 22.87 23.39 13.17
CA ASP A 369 23.66 22.86 14.28
C ASP A 369 24.99 23.59 14.44
N LEU A 370 25.32 24.50 13.51
CA LEU A 370 26.53 25.34 13.63
C LEU A 370 26.38 26.34 14.79
N ASP A 371 27.43 26.49 15.58
CA ASP A 371 27.54 27.48 16.66
C ASP A 371 27.77 28.92 16.13
N ILE A 372 27.57 29.16 14.85
CA ILE A 372 27.58 30.45 14.19
C ILE A 372 26.34 30.60 13.31
N THR A 373 25.81 31.80 13.26
CA THR A 373 24.58 32.09 12.50
C THR A 373 24.84 33.09 11.38
N GLY A 374 23.86 33.23 10.47
CA GLY A 374 23.93 34.26 9.43
C GLY A 374 24.01 35.69 10.00
N VAL A 375 23.49 35.95 11.21
CA VAL A 375 23.60 37.26 11.90
C VAL A 375 25.05 37.54 12.30
N ASP A 376 25.72 36.53 12.85
CA ASP A 376 27.15 36.66 13.23
C ASP A 376 28.03 36.96 12.01
N LEU A 377 27.72 36.35 10.86
CA LEU A 377 28.45 36.61 9.60
C LEU A 377 28.15 38.01 9.03
N ILE A 378 26.95 38.54 9.24
CA ILE A 378 26.63 39.95 8.90
C ILE A 378 27.43 40.90 9.78
N GLU A 379 27.53 40.64 11.09
CA GLU A 379 28.34 41.43 12.02
C GLU A 379 29.83 41.36 11.66
N TYR A 380 30.29 40.22 11.13
CA TYR A 380 31.65 40.04 10.61
C TYR A 380 31.89 40.81 9.28
N GLY A 381 30.83 41.28 8.61
CA GLY A 381 30.90 42.11 7.41
C GLY A 381 30.52 41.42 6.10
N LEU A 382 30.05 40.14 6.13
CA LEU A 382 29.60 39.43 4.93
C LEU A 382 28.19 39.85 4.51
N LYS A 383 27.87 39.74 3.22
CA LYS A 383 26.59 40.20 2.66
C LYS A 383 26.03 39.23 1.62
N GLY A 384 24.72 39.18 1.53
CA GLY A 384 23.98 38.48 0.46
C GLY A 384 24.34 36.99 0.36
N ALA A 385 24.71 36.54 -0.82
CA ALA A 385 25.01 35.13 -1.10
C ALA A 385 26.28 34.62 -0.39
N GLU A 386 27.22 35.53 -0.03
CA GLU A 386 28.46 35.16 0.69
C GLU A 386 28.14 34.48 2.04
N ILE A 387 27.06 34.91 2.73
CA ILE A 387 26.66 34.34 4.02
C ILE A 387 26.31 32.84 3.87
N GLY A 388 25.50 32.51 2.89
CA GLY A 388 25.10 31.10 2.65
C GLY A 388 26.29 30.23 2.23
N ASN A 389 27.14 30.74 1.34
CA ASN A 389 28.33 30.02 0.90
C ASN A 389 29.30 29.78 2.06
N THR A 390 29.52 30.78 2.90
CA THR A 390 30.39 30.66 4.07
C THR A 390 29.87 29.68 5.10
N LEU A 391 28.53 29.69 5.38
CA LEU A 391 27.93 28.71 6.27
C LEU A 391 28.12 27.28 5.74
N ASN A 392 27.97 27.04 4.44
CA ASN A 392 28.21 25.72 3.86
C ASN A 392 29.69 25.33 3.98
N THR A 393 30.63 26.24 3.67
CA THR A 393 32.08 25.96 3.82
C THR A 393 32.46 25.64 5.27
N LEU A 394 31.92 26.38 6.24
CA LEU A 394 32.14 26.10 7.66
C LEU A 394 31.53 24.76 8.06
N LEU A 395 30.33 24.42 7.54
CA LEU A 395 29.70 23.14 7.78
C LEU A 395 30.56 21.99 7.25
N ASP A 396 31.09 22.09 6.03
CA ASP A 396 32.00 21.07 5.46
C ASP A 396 33.21 20.81 6.37
N ILE A 397 33.79 21.88 6.91
CA ILE A 397 34.93 21.81 7.86
C ILE A 397 34.49 21.11 9.18
N VAL A 398 33.31 21.45 9.69
CA VAL A 398 32.78 20.86 10.94
C VAL A 398 32.35 19.41 10.75
N ILE A 399 31.81 19.02 9.60
CA ILE A 399 31.52 17.63 9.24
C ILE A 399 32.79 16.77 9.33
N GLU A 400 33.93 17.29 8.85
CA GLU A 400 35.23 16.60 8.99
C GLU A 400 35.69 16.54 10.46
N ASN A 401 35.56 17.65 11.21
CA ASN A 401 35.99 17.72 12.60
C ASN A 401 35.00 18.49 13.49
N PRO A 402 34.04 17.79 14.14
CA PRO A 402 32.99 18.42 14.95
C PRO A 402 33.50 19.20 16.16
N LYS A 403 34.75 18.99 16.59
CA LYS A 403 35.37 19.76 17.68
C LYS A 403 35.61 21.21 17.33
N LEU A 404 35.55 21.56 16.05
CA LEU A 404 35.71 22.95 15.57
C LEU A 404 34.38 23.72 15.65
N ASN A 405 33.28 23.09 16.04
CA ASN A 405 31.98 23.74 16.15
C ASN A 405 31.86 24.52 17.46
N ASP A 406 32.63 25.57 17.58
CA ASP A 406 32.46 26.63 18.58
C ASP A 406 32.61 27.99 17.93
N LYS A 407 31.88 29.00 18.38
CA LYS A 407 31.76 30.31 17.75
C LYS A 407 33.09 30.97 17.55
N ALA A 408 34.02 30.92 18.52
CA ALA A 408 35.31 31.59 18.47
C ALA A 408 36.21 30.94 17.42
N THR A 409 36.26 29.62 17.38
CA THR A 409 37.01 28.86 16.38
C THR A 409 36.45 29.08 14.97
N LEU A 410 35.10 29.07 14.81
CA LEU A 410 34.48 29.33 13.51
C LEU A 410 34.77 30.73 12.98
N ILE A 411 34.75 31.75 13.86
CA ILE A 411 35.14 33.13 13.46
C ILE A 411 36.62 33.19 13.07
N ALA A 412 37.51 32.53 13.81
CA ALA A 412 38.94 32.52 13.47
C ALA A 412 39.22 31.81 12.13
N LEU A 413 38.43 30.80 11.76
CA LEU A 413 38.52 30.16 10.45
C LEU A 413 38.13 31.09 9.31
N LEU A 414 37.23 32.08 9.51
CA LEU A 414 36.85 33.06 8.48
C LEU A 414 38.03 33.91 8.03
N ASP A 415 38.97 34.21 8.92
CA ASP A 415 40.18 35.01 8.58
C ASP A 415 41.12 34.25 7.65
N ASN A 416 41.08 32.89 7.68
CA ASN A 416 41.91 32.04 6.82
C ASN A 416 41.21 31.66 5.49
N LEU A 417 39.92 31.96 5.36
CA LEU A 417 39.12 31.67 4.14
C LEU A 417 39.06 32.88 3.18
N LYS A 418 39.61 34.05 3.60
CA LYS A 418 39.78 35.23 2.78
C LYS A 418 41.06 35.10 1.95
#